data_0d313a1575a800dbb8ce6a0ba57e4018
#
_entry.id   0d313a1575a800dbb8ce6a0ba57e4018
#
_cell.length_a   1.000
_cell.length_b   1.000
_cell.length_c   1.000
_cell.angle_alpha   90.00
_cell.angle_beta   90.00
_cell.angle_gamma   90.00
#
_symmetry.space_group_name_H-M   'P 1'
#
loop_
_entity.id
_entity.type
_entity.pdbx_description
1 polymer ?
#
loop_
_entity_poly.entity_id
_entity_poly.type
_entity_poly.pdbx_seq_one_letter_code
_entity_poly.pdbx_strand_id
1 'polypeptide(L)'
;MDVVTKVSGEVTAHPSLRTPVTTYGRQVRYTVYEFEELLDSSSINAKGWAEIAQTVFQNYELFDGFVILHGTDSLAYTCSALSFMLQNLGKPVVLTGSQAPMLELQNDATDNLLGSLVVAGHFMIPEVCLYFNNKLFRGNRTTKVAASDFAAFNAPNCPPLAVTTSMRTNVNWDMVHRPTSLEHFSIQTNLDTAHVACLRIFPGIKPEMVDAVLRLEGLRGLVLETFGAGNAPSGQDNAMINVLASAIQRGIVIVNVTQCKFSE
;
A
#
# COMPACT_ATOMS: atom_id res chain seq x y z
N MET A 1 7.88 31.69 -3.85
CA MET A 1 7.95 31.12 -5.22
C MET A 1 6.97 29.96 -5.25
N ASP A 2 5.94 30.07 -6.06
CA ASP A 2 4.91 29.03 -6.15
C ASP A 2 5.44 27.80 -6.87
N VAL A 3 4.86 26.65 -6.57
CA VAL A 3 5.13 25.37 -7.20
C VAL A 3 3.93 25.02 -8.05
N VAL A 4 4.14 24.45 -9.20
CA VAL A 4 3.07 24.08 -10.13
C VAL A 4 2.79 22.58 -9.99
N THR A 5 1.51 22.23 -9.97
CA THR A 5 1.05 20.85 -10.14
C THR A 5 0.27 20.71 -11.44
N LYS A 6 0.21 19.48 -11.96
CA LYS A 6 -0.57 19.14 -13.15
C LYS A 6 -1.61 18.08 -12.78
N VAL A 7 -2.87 18.37 -13.06
CA VAL A 7 -3.96 17.41 -12.87
C VAL A 7 -4.93 17.54 -14.03
N SER A 8 -5.27 16.42 -14.64
CA SER A 8 -6.19 16.36 -15.81
C SER A 8 -5.83 17.33 -16.95
N GLY A 9 -4.53 17.64 -17.10
CA GLY A 9 -4.04 18.59 -18.11
C GLY A 9 -4.04 20.06 -17.68
N GLU A 10 -4.62 20.40 -16.55
CA GLU A 10 -4.60 21.73 -15.98
C GLU A 10 -3.34 21.95 -15.12
N VAL A 11 -2.80 23.18 -15.19
CA VAL A 11 -1.62 23.59 -14.45
C VAL A 11 -2.04 24.58 -13.39
N THR A 12 -1.90 24.19 -12.11
CA THR A 12 -2.29 25.02 -10.97
C THR A 12 -1.06 25.41 -10.16
N ALA A 13 -0.96 26.68 -9.77
CA ALA A 13 0.09 27.18 -8.89
C ALA A 13 -0.33 27.03 -7.42
N HIS A 14 0.54 26.44 -6.61
CA HIS A 14 0.31 26.24 -5.19
C HIS A 14 1.40 26.93 -4.35
N PRO A 15 1.08 27.39 -3.12
CA PRO A 15 2.07 27.90 -2.19
C PRO A 15 3.17 26.89 -1.91
N SER A 16 4.41 27.33 -1.94
CA SER A 16 5.55 26.52 -1.54
C SER A 16 5.76 26.59 -0.03
N LEU A 17 5.69 25.46 0.62
CA LEU A 17 5.95 25.27 2.04
C LEU A 17 7.35 24.68 2.27
N ARG A 18 7.86 24.78 3.49
CA ARG A 18 9.15 24.21 3.89
C ARG A 18 9.04 23.58 5.27
N THR A 19 9.69 22.45 5.43
CA THR A 19 9.88 21.87 6.77
C THR A 19 10.83 22.74 7.60
N PRO A 20 10.86 22.59 8.93
CA PRO A 20 12.02 23.02 9.73
C PRO A 20 13.31 22.43 9.14
N VAL A 21 14.46 23.04 9.52
CA VAL A 21 15.76 22.49 9.14
C VAL A 21 15.91 21.11 9.76
N THR A 22 16.12 20.10 8.93
CA THR A 22 16.29 18.72 9.38
C THR A 22 17.68 18.50 9.98
N THR A 23 17.88 17.38 10.63
CA THR A 23 19.21 16.94 11.13
C THR A 23 20.28 16.82 10.04
N TYR A 24 19.87 16.84 8.76
CA TYR A 24 20.77 16.83 7.61
C TYR A 24 21.16 18.26 7.14
N GLY A 25 20.84 19.29 7.91
CA GLY A 25 21.15 20.68 7.56
C GLY A 25 20.38 21.25 6.38
N ARG A 26 19.32 20.60 5.95
CA ARG A 26 18.49 20.99 4.80
C ARG A 26 17.02 21.03 5.17
N GLN A 27 16.25 21.81 4.43
CA GLN A 27 14.79 21.85 4.48
C GLN A 27 14.22 21.08 3.30
N VAL A 28 13.13 20.35 3.53
CA VAL A 28 12.34 19.81 2.44
C VAL A 28 11.33 20.87 2.01
N ARG A 29 11.37 21.21 0.74
CA ARG A 29 10.37 22.09 0.11
C ARG A 29 9.23 21.21 -0.42
N TYR A 30 8.00 21.58 -0.12
CA TYR A 30 6.84 20.83 -0.53
C TYR A 30 5.66 21.74 -0.88
N THR A 31 4.69 21.20 -1.60
CA THR A 31 3.39 21.81 -1.82
C THR A 31 2.30 20.78 -1.52
N VAL A 32 1.11 21.25 -1.21
CA VAL A 32 -0.05 20.40 -0.92
C VAL A 32 -0.98 20.46 -2.12
N TYR A 33 -1.33 19.28 -2.61
CA TYR A 33 -2.43 19.09 -3.54
C TYR A 33 -3.56 18.35 -2.82
N GLU A 34 -4.75 18.89 -2.84
CA GLU A 34 -5.94 18.31 -2.25
C GLU A 34 -6.83 17.77 -3.34
N PHE A 35 -7.26 16.50 -3.20
CA PHE A 35 -8.22 15.91 -4.12
C PHE A 35 -9.58 16.57 -3.96
N GLU A 36 -10.33 16.71 -5.05
CA GLU A 36 -11.67 17.35 -5.02
C GLU A 36 -12.64 16.58 -4.13
N GLU A 37 -12.56 15.26 -4.15
CA GLU A 37 -13.36 14.36 -3.32
C GLU A 37 -12.47 13.65 -2.32
N LEU A 38 -12.63 13.97 -1.03
CA LEU A 38 -11.94 13.30 0.06
C LEU A 38 -12.74 12.05 0.47
N LEU A 39 -12.15 10.89 0.22
CA LEU A 39 -12.77 9.60 0.54
C LEU A 39 -12.39 9.12 1.93
N ASP A 40 -13.35 8.59 2.67
CA ASP A 40 -13.03 7.70 3.78
C ASP A 40 -12.27 6.48 3.25
N SER A 41 -11.20 6.09 3.94
CA SER A 41 -10.34 5.00 3.46
C SER A 41 -11.06 3.64 3.36
N SER A 42 -12.14 3.44 4.12
CA SER A 42 -12.99 2.25 4.00
C SER A 42 -13.74 2.18 2.67
N SER A 43 -13.88 3.30 1.98
CA SER A 43 -14.61 3.43 0.70
C SER A 43 -13.71 3.48 -0.52
N ILE A 44 -12.38 3.49 -0.36
CA ILE A 44 -11.47 3.52 -1.50
C ILE A 44 -11.59 2.24 -2.35
N ASN A 45 -11.43 2.42 -3.65
CA ASN A 45 -11.56 1.35 -4.64
C ASN A 45 -10.57 1.55 -5.79
N ALA A 46 -10.68 0.73 -6.83
CA ALA A 46 -9.80 0.79 -8.00
C ALA A 46 -9.78 2.16 -8.68
N LYS A 47 -10.91 2.89 -8.70
CA LYS A 47 -10.98 4.24 -9.26
C LYS A 47 -10.15 5.22 -8.43
N GLY A 48 -10.27 5.20 -7.11
CA GLY A 48 -9.46 6.04 -6.22
C GLY A 48 -7.96 5.74 -6.33
N TRP A 49 -7.58 4.46 -6.44
CA TRP A 49 -6.17 4.10 -6.68
C TRP A 49 -5.67 4.59 -8.04
N ALA A 50 -6.49 4.49 -9.10
CA ALA A 50 -6.15 4.99 -10.43
C ALA A 50 -5.96 6.51 -10.42
N GLU A 51 -6.79 7.25 -9.71
CA GLU A 51 -6.69 8.70 -9.55
C GLU A 51 -5.39 9.11 -8.85
N ILE A 52 -5.04 8.43 -7.74
CA ILE A 52 -3.76 8.65 -7.05
C ILE A 52 -2.57 8.36 -8.00
N ALA A 53 -2.58 7.21 -8.69
CA ALA A 53 -1.52 6.84 -9.61
C ALA A 53 -1.38 7.85 -10.76
N GLN A 54 -2.49 8.32 -11.32
CA GLN A 54 -2.52 9.32 -12.37
C GLN A 54 -1.98 10.68 -11.90
N THR A 55 -2.32 11.10 -10.68
CA THR A 55 -1.80 12.33 -10.08
C THR A 55 -0.29 12.26 -9.89
N VAL A 56 0.23 11.15 -9.38
CA VAL A 56 1.68 10.93 -9.27
C VAL A 56 2.34 10.96 -10.66
N PHE A 57 1.75 10.28 -11.65
CA PHE A 57 2.28 10.22 -13.00
C PHE A 57 2.39 11.59 -13.66
N GLN A 58 1.33 12.39 -13.60
CA GLN A 58 1.29 13.72 -14.20
C GLN A 58 2.29 14.71 -13.58
N ASN A 59 2.65 14.48 -12.32
CA ASN A 59 3.56 15.34 -11.57
C ASN A 59 4.97 14.76 -11.40
N TYR A 60 5.23 13.58 -11.99
CA TYR A 60 6.45 12.83 -11.75
C TYR A 60 7.72 13.61 -12.08
N GLU A 61 7.73 14.35 -13.19
CA GLU A 61 8.89 15.15 -13.63
C GLU A 61 9.09 16.44 -12.80
N LEU A 62 8.06 16.88 -12.05
CA LEU A 62 8.08 18.15 -11.33
C LEU A 62 8.62 18.02 -9.90
N PHE A 63 8.58 16.82 -9.31
CA PHE A 63 8.92 16.59 -7.91
C PHE A 63 9.92 15.44 -7.75
N ASP A 64 10.74 15.52 -6.70
CA ASP A 64 11.73 14.50 -6.34
C ASP A 64 11.15 13.33 -5.55
N GLY A 65 9.95 13.48 -5.00
CA GLY A 65 9.23 12.46 -4.25
C GLY A 65 7.80 12.86 -3.93
N PHE A 66 7.01 11.91 -3.47
CA PHE A 66 5.59 12.09 -3.20
C PHE A 66 5.24 11.59 -1.80
N VAL A 67 4.39 12.33 -1.09
CA VAL A 67 3.79 11.92 0.17
C VAL A 67 2.28 11.94 0.00
N ILE A 68 1.63 10.83 0.34
CA ILE A 68 0.19 10.66 0.21
C ILE A 68 -0.40 10.45 1.60
N LEU A 69 -1.29 11.36 2.01
CA LEU A 69 -2.05 11.23 3.26
C LEU A 69 -3.29 10.39 3.02
N HIS A 70 -3.49 9.39 3.86
CA HIS A 70 -4.53 8.38 3.66
C HIS A 70 -5.07 7.89 5.01
N GLY A 71 -6.35 7.57 5.09
CA GLY A 71 -6.93 6.93 6.27
C GLY A 71 -6.36 5.53 6.50
N THR A 72 -6.26 5.11 7.75
CA THR A 72 -5.47 3.93 8.15
C THR A 72 -6.10 2.58 7.78
N ASP A 73 -7.44 2.49 7.58
CA ASP A 73 -8.13 1.21 7.44
C ASP A 73 -7.72 0.43 6.19
N SER A 74 -7.57 1.11 5.07
CA SER A 74 -7.15 0.50 3.81
C SER A 74 -5.77 0.98 3.32
N LEU A 75 -5.02 1.70 4.14
CA LEU A 75 -3.70 2.24 3.80
C LEU A 75 -2.74 1.17 3.25
N ALA A 76 -2.67 0.01 3.91
CA ALA A 76 -1.82 -1.10 3.46
C ALA A 76 -2.25 -1.67 2.10
N TYR A 77 -3.56 -1.71 1.84
CA TYR A 77 -4.10 -2.14 0.54
C TYR A 77 -3.74 -1.13 -0.57
N THR A 78 -3.91 0.16 -0.30
CA THR A 78 -3.53 1.23 -1.23
C THR A 78 -2.02 1.20 -1.53
N CYS A 79 -1.18 1.02 -0.51
CA CYS A 79 0.27 0.86 -0.70
C CYS A 79 0.59 -0.34 -1.59
N SER A 80 -0.07 -1.47 -1.35
CA SER A 80 0.14 -2.68 -2.15
C SER A 80 -0.31 -2.46 -3.60
N ALA A 81 -1.50 -1.91 -3.82
CA ALA A 81 -2.02 -1.61 -5.14
C ALA A 81 -1.08 -0.68 -5.92
N LEU A 82 -0.69 0.45 -5.33
CA LEU A 82 0.21 1.41 -5.97
C LEU A 82 1.60 0.82 -6.24
N SER A 83 2.08 -0.12 -5.41
CA SER A 83 3.36 -0.81 -5.67
C SER A 83 3.38 -1.58 -7.00
N PHE A 84 2.23 -2.05 -7.47
CA PHE A 84 2.09 -2.73 -8.76
C PHE A 84 1.64 -1.80 -9.88
N MET A 85 0.92 -0.73 -9.54
CA MET A 85 0.44 0.23 -10.51
C MET A 85 1.53 1.18 -11.02
N LEU A 86 2.47 1.57 -10.15
CA LEU A 86 3.56 2.50 -10.46
C LEU A 86 4.79 1.71 -10.90
N GLN A 87 4.92 1.51 -12.21
CA GLN A 87 5.96 0.68 -12.81
C GLN A 87 7.23 1.49 -13.11
N ASN A 88 8.40 0.89 -12.91
CA ASN A 88 9.71 1.52 -13.14
C ASN A 88 9.90 2.79 -12.31
N LEU A 89 9.43 2.77 -11.07
CA LEU A 89 9.49 3.91 -10.17
C LEU A 89 10.95 4.25 -9.82
N GLY A 90 11.36 5.48 -10.07
CA GLY A 90 12.71 5.99 -9.77
C GLY A 90 12.75 6.98 -8.61
N LYS A 91 11.60 7.30 -8.00
CA LYS A 91 11.45 8.28 -6.92
C LYS A 91 10.64 7.70 -5.76
N PRO A 92 10.82 8.18 -4.52
CA PRO A 92 10.03 7.70 -3.39
C PRO A 92 8.57 8.13 -3.49
N VAL A 93 7.66 7.19 -3.23
CA VAL A 93 6.23 7.43 -3.00
C VAL A 93 5.90 6.90 -1.61
N VAL A 94 5.70 7.80 -0.67
CA VAL A 94 5.51 7.46 0.74
C VAL A 94 4.06 7.71 1.13
N LEU A 95 3.35 6.67 1.53
CA LEU A 95 2.02 6.80 2.09
C LEU A 95 2.10 6.86 3.61
N THR A 96 1.24 7.67 4.21
CA THR A 96 1.11 7.79 5.66
C THR A 96 -0.30 8.22 6.06
N GLY A 97 -0.54 8.24 7.35
CA GLY A 97 -1.78 8.68 7.97
C GLY A 97 -1.62 8.79 9.46
N SER A 98 -2.72 8.82 10.19
CA SER A 98 -2.69 8.85 11.65
C SER A 98 -3.79 8.00 12.26
N GLN A 99 -3.51 7.43 13.43
CA GLN A 99 -4.51 6.72 14.24
C GLN A 99 -5.41 7.70 15.01
N ALA A 100 -4.83 8.83 15.44
CA ALA A 100 -5.58 9.87 16.10
C ALA A 100 -5.60 11.16 15.25
N PRO A 101 -6.72 11.89 15.22
CA PRO A 101 -6.80 13.18 14.55
C PRO A 101 -5.76 14.18 15.08
N MET A 102 -5.23 15.04 14.21
CA MET A 102 -4.20 16.03 14.55
C MET A 102 -4.62 16.99 15.68
N LEU A 103 -5.91 17.18 15.87
CA LEU A 103 -6.45 18.05 16.92
C LEU A 103 -6.52 17.40 18.32
N GLU A 104 -6.31 16.08 18.38
CA GLU A 104 -6.25 15.39 19.67
C GLU A 104 -4.92 15.68 20.38
N LEU A 105 -4.96 15.77 21.72
CA LEU A 105 -3.78 16.04 22.53
C LEU A 105 -2.68 15.00 22.32
N GLN A 106 -3.09 13.73 22.23
CA GLN A 106 -2.20 12.62 21.92
C GLN A 106 -2.51 12.16 20.50
N ASN A 107 -1.64 12.49 19.56
CA ASN A 107 -1.78 12.09 18.17
C ASN A 107 -0.42 11.76 17.56
N ASP A 108 -0.45 11.01 16.49
CA ASP A 108 0.70 10.58 15.71
C ASP A 108 0.79 11.28 14.34
N ALA A 109 -0.14 12.18 14.04
CA ALA A 109 -0.29 12.79 12.72
C ALA A 109 0.91 13.63 12.32
N THR A 110 1.39 14.51 13.23
CA THR A 110 2.49 15.40 12.95
C THR A 110 3.80 14.64 12.74
N ASP A 111 4.09 13.66 13.58
CA ASP A 111 5.31 12.87 13.50
C ASP A 111 5.33 12.00 12.24
N ASN A 112 4.20 11.38 11.89
CA ASN A 112 4.07 10.59 10.67
C ASN A 112 4.20 11.46 9.42
N LEU A 113 3.59 12.64 9.38
CA LEU A 113 3.70 13.57 8.26
C LEU A 113 5.13 14.07 8.08
N LEU A 114 5.73 14.64 9.13
CA LEU A 114 7.08 15.20 9.05
C LEU A 114 8.12 14.12 8.75
N GLY A 115 8.00 12.94 9.36
CA GLY A 115 8.87 11.82 9.05
C GLY A 115 8.77 11.36 7.60
N SER A 116 7.56 11.32 7.05
CA SER A 116 7.34 11.00 5.63
C SER A 116 7.97 12.02 4.69
N LEU A 117 7.81 13.32 4.98
CA LEU A 117 8.43 14.40 4.21
C LEU A 117 9.95 14.34 4.25
N VAL A 118 10.53 14.05 5.43
CA VAL A 118 11.98 13.89 5.60
C VAL A 118 12.47 12.70 4.78
N VAL A 119 11.80 11.56 4.85
CA VAL A 119 12.17 10.37 4.08
C VAL A 119 12.09 10.64 2.58
N ALA A 120 10.96 11.16 2.10
CA ALA A 120 10.75 11.42 0.68
C ALA A 120 11.71 12.49 0.11
N GLY A 121 12.09 13.48 0.93
CA GLY A 121 12.95 14.59 0.49
C GLY A 121 14.46 14.36 0.65
N HIS A 122 14.90 13.39 1.45
CA HIS A 122 16.33 13.17 1.70
C HIS A 122 16.85 11.82 1.20
N PHE A 123 15.99 10.83 1.01
CA PHE A 123 16.41 9.48 0.67
C PHE A 123 15.77 9.02 -0.63
N MET A 124 16.59 8.73 -1.63
CA MET A 124 16.11 8.19 -2.90
C MET A 124 15.83 6.69 -2.75
N ILE A 125 14.65 6.40 -2.19
CA ILE A 125 14.11 5.03 -2.06
C ILE A 125 13.03 4.88 -3.12
N PRO A 126 13.33 4.32 -4.29
CA PRO A 126 12.45 4.32 -5.45
C PRO A 126 11.38 3.21 -5.35
N GLU A 127 10.64 3.23 -4.27
CA GLU A 127 9.59 2.26 -3.96
C GLU A 127 8.35 2.98 -3.43
N VAL A 128 7.21 2.32 -3.55
CA VAL A 128 6.02 2.69 -2.79
C VAL A 128 6.20 2.16 -1.37
N CYS A 129 6.19 3.07 -0.41
CA CYS A 129 6.46 2.78 0.99
C CYS A 129 5.32 3.27 1.88
N LEU A 130 5.21 2.68 3.06
CA LEU A 130 4.36 3.14 4.15
C LEU A 130 5.23 3.61 5.31
N TYR A 131 5.08 4.88 5.69
CA TYR A 131 5.74 5.42 6.87
C TYR A 131 4.76 5.53 8.03
N PHE A 132 5.08 4.91 9.15
CA PHE A 132 4.25 4.97 10.35
C PHE A 132 5.10 4.69 11.60
N ASN A 133 4.84 5.41 12.68
CA ASN A 133 5.51 5.22 13.96
C ASN A 133 7.04 5.08 13.80
N ASN A 134 7.68 6.06 13.15
CA ASN A 134 9.13 6.14 12.93
C ASN A 134 9.74 4.99 12.10
N LYS A 135 8.95 4.26 11.35
CA LYS A 135 9.41 3.17 10.49
C LYS A 135 8.90 3.34 9.07
N LEU A 136 9.78 3.07 8.12
CA LEU A 136 9.44 3.00 6.71
C LEU A 136 9.36 1.54 6.29
N PHE A 137 8.18 1.11 5.90
CA PHE A 137 7.94 -0.25 5.43
C PHE A 137 7.80 -0.28 3.90
N ARG A 138 8.18 -1.38 3.27
CA ARG A 138 7.83 -1.63 1.87
C ARG A 138 6.32 -1.78 1.74
N GLY A 139 5.70 -1.02 0.84
CA GLY A 139 4.25 -0.90 0.76
C GLY A 139 3.52 -2.23 0.56
N ASN A 140 4.02 -3.08 -0.34
CA ASN A 140 3.40 -4.38 -0.62
C ASN A 140 3.77 -5.51 0.37
N ARG A 141 4.44 -5.18 1.47
CA ARG A 141 4.76 -6.12 2.56
C ARG A 141 4.12 -5.74 3.89
N THR A 142 3.37 -4.65 3.90
CA THR A 142 2.83 -4.04 5.12
C THR A 142 1.39 -4.47 5.35
N THR A 143 1.03 -4.65 6.61
CA THR A 143 -0.34 -4.90 7.05
C THR A 143 -0.68 -4.08 8.30
N LYS A 144 -1.95 -3.71 8.48
CA LYS A 144 -2.45 -3.11 9.72
C LYS A 144 -2.54 -4.22 10.78
N VAL A 145 -1.83 -4.05 11.88
CA VAL A 145 -1.73 -5.05 12.97
C VAL A 145 -2.46 -4.64 14.24
N ALA A 146 -2.75 -3.34 14.40
CA ALA A 146 -3.47 -2.83 15.56
C ALA A 146 -4.52 -1.78 15.14
N ALA A 147 -5.64 -1.77 15.85
CA ALA A 147 -6.73 -0.83 15.60
C ALA A 147 -6.58 0.47 16.42
N SER A 148 -5.91 0.44 17.55
CA SER A 148 -5.83 1.55 18.52
C SER A 148 -4.42 1.93 18.93
N ASP A 149 -3.39 1.18 18.54
CA ASP A 149 -1.98 1.49 18.85
C ASP A 149 -1.42 2.45 17.79
N PHE A 150 -0.57 3.39 18.20
CA PHE A 150 0.18 4.21 17.27
C PHE A 150 1.17 3.39 16.41
N ALA A 151 1.64 2.23 16.89
CA ALA A 151 2.36 1.25 16.08
C ALA A 151 1.39 0.38 15.25
N ALA A 152 0.48 1.00 14.52
CA ALA A 152 -0.63 0.33 13.85
C ALA A 152 -0.24 -0.57 12.68
N PHE A 153 0.94 -0.40 12.09
CA PHE A 153 1.41 -1.13 10.92
C PHE A 153 2.69 -1.91 11.18
N ASN A 154 2.81 -3.05 10.51
CA ASN A 154 4.02 -3.86 10.53
C ASN A 154 4.15 -4.64 9.21
N ALA A 155 5.37 -5.09 8.91
CA ALA A 155 5.68 -6.01 7.83
C ALA A 155 6.27 -7.29 8.43
N PRO A 156 5.45 -8.30 8.77
CA PRO A 156 5.86 -9.44 9.59
C PRO A 156 7.06 -10.22 9.03
N ASN A 157 7.13 -10.35 7.70
CA ASN A 157 8.16 -11.15 7.00
C ASN A 157 9.19 -10.28 6.26
N CYS A 158 9.26 -8.98 6.58
CA CYS A 158 10.17 -8.06 5.91
C CYS A 158 10.58 -6.96 6.91
N PRO A 159 11.85 -6.82 7.27
CA PRO A 159 12.27 -5.73 8.14
C PRO A 159 11.95 -4.36 7.49
N PRO A 160 11.81 -3.29 8.29
CA PRO A 160 11.60 -1.96 7.75
C PRO A 160 12.78 -1.51 6.88
N LEU A 161 12.48 -0.80 5.79
CA LEU A 161 13.49 -0.21 4.91
C LEU A 161 14.26 0.91 5.59
N ALA A 162 13.62 1.61 6.53
CA ALA A 162 14.28 2.62 7.34
C ALA A 162 13.64 2.72 8.72
N VAL A 163 14.45 3.16 9.69
CA VAL A 163 14.01 3.49 11.05
C VAL A 163 14.51 4.88 11.41
N THR A 164 13.59 5.76 11.79
CA THR A 164 13.89 7.11 12.25
C THR A 164 14.08 7.10 13.77
N THR A 165 15.15 7.72 14.22
CA THR A 165 15.47 7.93 15.63
C THR A 165 15.48 9.43 15.91
N SER A 166 15.64 9.83 17.17
CA SER A 166 15.79 11.23 17.53
C SER A 166 16.97 11.94 16.85
N MET A 167 17.95 11.19 16.40
CA MET A 167 19.18 11.74 15.81
C MET A 167 19.22 11.65 14.28
N ARG A 168 18.70 10.56 13.70
CA ARG A 168 18.79 10.32 12.25
C ARG A 168 17.84 9.22 11.79
N THR A 169 17.62 9.17 10.49
CA THR A 169 16.98 8.03 9.80
C THR A 169 18.07 7.05 9.32
N ASN A 170 17.99 5.82 9.77
CA ASN A 170 18.86 4.74 9.34
C ASN A 170 18.17 3.94 8.24
N VAL A 171 18.70 3.99 7.03
CA VAL A 171 18.16 3.27 5.85
C VAL A 171 18.92 1.97 5.64
N ASN A 172 18.20 0.88 5.48
CA ASN A 172 18.76 -0.43 5.09
C ASN A 172 18.87 -0.50 3.57
N TRP A 173 19.96 0.07 3.04
CA TRP A 173 20.20 0.21 1.61
C TRP A 173 20.30 -1.13 0.87
N ASP A 174 20.67 -2.20 1.53
CA ASP A 174 20.79 -3.54 0.94
C ASP A 174 19.41 -4.13 0.60
N MET A 175 18.37 -3.64 1.28
CA MET A 175 17.00 -4.06 1.03
C MET A 175 16.26 -3.19 0.00
N VAL A 176 16.74 -1.98 -0.27
CA VAL A 176 16.08 -1.06 -1.18
C VAL A 176 16.17 -1.57 -2.61
N HIS A 177 15.01 -1.75 -3.25
CA HIS A 177 14.95 -2.09 -4.67
C HIS A 177 15.36 -0.88 -5.51
N ARG A 178 16.42 -1.06 -6.30
CA ARG A 178 16.88 -0.05 -7.25
C ARG A 178 16.38 -0.42 -8.64
N PRO A 179 16.02 0.55 -9.47
CA PRO A 179 15.70 0.29 -10.86
C PRO A 179 16.85 -0.44 -11.55
N THR A 180 16.54 -1.53 -12.24
CA THR A 180 17.50 -2.35 -12.98
C THR A 180 17.38 -2.17 -14.50
N SER A 181 16.39 -1.41 -14.94
CA SER A 181 16.14 -1.08 -16.34
C SER A 181 16.16 0.43 -16.57
N LEU A 182 16.34 0.83 -17.83
CA LEU A 182 16.24 2.22 -18.29
C LEU A 182 14.83 2.53 -18.84
N GLU A 183 13.86 1.67 -18.58
CA GLU A 183 12.48 1.90 -18.98
C GLU A 183 11.90 3.12 -18.25
N HIS A 184 11.12 3.89 -18.97
CA HIS A 184 10.48 5.06 -18.40
C HIS A 184 9.42 4.67 -17.35
N PHE A 185 9.23 5.56 -16.38
CA PHE A 185 8.15 5.46 -15.41
C PHE A 185 6.81 5.39 -16.16
N SER A 186 6.00 4.43 -15.79
CA SER A 186 4.67 4.23 -16.36
C SER A 186 3.68 3.80 -15.29
N ILE A 187 2.38 3.88 -15.60
CA ILE A 187 1.31 3.48 -14.68
C ILE A 187 0.39 2.46 -15.33
N GLN A 188 -0.05 1.50 -14.52
CA GLN A 188 -1.11 0.58 -14.87
C GLN A 188 -2.35 0.92 -14.05
N THR A 189 -3.37 1.48 -14.70
CA THR A 189 -4.61 1.92 -14.03
C THR A 189 -5.80 1.02 -14.33
N ASN A 190 -5.67 0.09 -15.26
CA ASN A 190 -6.74 -0.83 -15.59
C ASN A 190 -6.75 -2.00 -14.60
N LEU A 191 -7.37 -1.78 -13.45
CA LEU A 191 -7.55 -2.78 -12.39
C LEU A 191 -8.99 -3.31 -12.44
N ASP A 192 -9.12 -4.58 -12.71
CA ASP A 192 -10.41 -5.27 -12.61
C ASP A 192 -10.49 -6.02 -11.27
N THR A 193 -10.93 -5.32 -10.22
CA THR A 193 -11.03 -5.87 -8.86
C THR A 193 -12.33 -6.65 -8.62
N ALA A 194 -13.31 -6.56 -9.51
CA ALA A 194 -14.62 -7.19 -9.33
C ALA A 194 -14.58 -8.72 -9.46
N HIS A 195 -13.49 -9.27 -9.98
CA HIS A 195 -13.38 -10.68 -10.34
C HIS A 195 -12.49 -11.51 -9.41
N VAL A 196 -12.08 -10.99 -8.27
CA VAL A 196 -11.27 -11.70 -7.28
C VAL A 196 -12.02 -11.77 -5.95
N ALA A 197 -12.18 -12.98 -5.42
CA ALA A 197 -12.70 -13.21 -4.07
C ALA A 197 -11.56 -13.55 -3.11
N CYS A 198 -11.78 -13.27 -1.82
CA CYS A 198 -10.91 -13.72 -0.74
C CYS A 198 -11.76 -14.57 0.22
N LEU A 199 -11.31 -15.78 0.54
CA LEU A 199 -12.02 -16.70 1.42
C LEU A 199 -11.07 -17.30 2.44
N ARG A 200 -11.41 -17.12 3.70
CA ARG A 200 -10.68 -17.70 4.81
C ARG A 200 -11.26 -19.04 5.21
N ILE A 201 -10.41 -20.08 5.25
CA ILE A 201 -10.77 -21.40 5.72
C ILE A 201 -10.87 -21.41 7.25
N PHE A 202 -11.88 -22.06 7.79
CA PHE A 202 -12.08 -22.27 9.23
C PHE A 202 -12.57 -23.69 9.51
N PRO A 203 -12.40 -24.23 10.74
CA PRO A 203 -12.93 -25.51 11.11
C PRO A 203 -14.46 -25.57 10.96
N GLY A 204 -14.95 -26.55 10.18
CA GLY A 204 -16.38 -26.69 9.88
C GLY A 204 -16.86 -26.00 8.60
N ILE A 205 -15.98 -25.32 7.87
CA ILE A 205 -16.32 -24.82 6.53
C ILE A 205 -16.74 -26.00 5.63
N LYS A 206 -17.83 -25.82 4.92
CA LYS A 206 -18.36 -26.86 4.02
C LYS A 206 -17.94 -26.63 2.59
N PRO A 207 -17.67 -27.68 1.79
CA PRO A 207 -17.34 -27.56 0.38
C PRO A 207 -18.37 -26.76 -0.43
N GLU A 208 -19.65 -26.85 -0.07
CA GLU A 208 -20.75 -26.14 -0.74
C GLU A 208 -20.64 -24.63 -0.57
N MET A 209 -20.10 -24.14 0.56
CA MET A 209 -19.85 -22.72 0.78
C MET A 209 -18.76 -22.21 -0.16
N VAL A 210 -17.71 -22.98 -0.31
CA VAL A 210 -16.60 -22.65 -1.23
C VAL A 210 -17.05 -22.72 -2.68
N ASP A 211 -17.83 -23.74 -3.05
CA ASP A 211 -18.40 -23.87 -4.41
C ASP A 211 -19.33 -22.69 -4.75
N ALA A 212 -20.15 -22.25 -3.81
CA ALA A 212 -21.02 -21.09 -4.01
C ALA A 212 -20.23 -19.81 -4.35
N VAL A 213 -19.12 -19.56 -3.67
CA VAL A 213 -18.22 -18.42 -3.99
C VAL A 213 -17.58 -18.62 -5.37
N LEU A 214 -17.11 -19.82 -5.67
CA LEU A 214 -16.45 -20.14 -6.93
C LEU A 214 -17.39 -20.16 -8.15
N ARG A 215 -18.71 -20.10 -7.94
CA ARG A 215 -19.73 -19.96 -8.98
C ARG A 215 -20.24 -18.54 -9.16
N LEU A 216 -19.71 -17.55 -8.46
CA LEU A 216 -20.07 -16.17 -8.68
C LEU A 216 -19.78 -15.78 -10.14
N GLU A 217 -20.74 -15.12 -10.75
CA GLU A 217 -20.63 -14.69 -12.14
C GLU A 217 -19.44 -13.71 -12.29
N GLY A 218 -18.63 -13.93 -13.31
CA GLY A 218 -17.46 -13.10 -13.58
C GLY A 218 -16.26 -13.35 -12.69
N LEU A 219 -16.32 -14.30 -11.72
CA LEU A 219 -15.15 -14.60 -10.87
C LEU A 219 -13.98 -15.15 -11.69
N ARG A 220 -12.80 -14.56 -11.52
CA ARG A 220 -11.55 -14.93 -12.21
C ARG A 220 -10.50 -15.47 -11.27
N GLY A 221 -10.55 -15.12 -10.01
CA GLY A 221 -9.56 -15.52 -9.04
C GLY A 221 -10.11 -15.68 -7.63
N LEU A 222 -9.44 -16.53 -6.86
CA LEU A 222 -9.70 -16.74 -5.44
C LEU A 222 -8.37 -16.69 -4.68
N VAL A 223 -8.29 -15.82 -3.69
CA VAL A 223 -7.28 -15.89 -2.64
C VAL A 223 -7.85 -16.76 -1.53
N LEU A 224 -7.26 -17.94 -1.31
CA LEU A 224 -7.68 -18.90 -0.32
C LEU A 224 -6.74 -18.84 0.88
N GLU A 225 -7.20 -18.27 2.00
CA GLU A 225 -6.45 -18.22 3.24
C GLU A 225 -6.62 -19.54 4.01
N THR A 226 -5.62 -20.39 3.95
CA THR A 226 -5.61 -21.71 4.57
C THR A 226 -4.89 -21.73 5.92
N PHE A 227 -4.90 -22.87 6.62
CA PHE A 227 -4.21 -23.00 7.90
C PHE A 227 -2.68 -22.82 7.77
N GLY A 228 -2.00 -22.79 8.90
CA GLY A 228 -0.58 -22.41 8.98
C GLY A 228 0.36 -23.11 7.99
N ALA A 229 0.18 -24.40 7.79
CA ALA A 229 0.98 -25.20 6.85
C ALA A 229 0.47 -25.14 5.38
N GLY A 230 -0.47 -24.27 5.06
CA GLY A 230 -1.06 -24.19 3.72
C GLY A 230 -2.09 -25.30 3.46
N ASN A 231 -2.57 -25.98 4.48
CA ASN A 231 -3.54 -27.08 4.39
C ASN A 231 -4.97 -26.60 4.68
N ALA A 232 -5.94 -27.37 4.21
CA ALA A 232 -7.36 -27.16 4.40
C ALA A 232 -8.07 -28.50 4.63
N PRO A 233 -9.32 -28.53 5.18
CA PRO A 233 -10.08 -29.77 5.26
C PRO A 233 -10.34 -30.35 3.86
N SER A 234 -10.08 -31.63 3.67
CA SER A 234 -10.37 -32.31 2.39
C SER A 234 -11.87 -32.52 2.16
N GLY A 235 -12.65 -32.55 3.24
CA GLY A 235 -14.04 -32.94 3.21
C GLY A 235 -14.20 -34.48 3.09
N GLN A 236 -15.44 -34.95 3.23
CA GLN A 236 -15.74 -36.37 2.93
C GLN A 236 -15.55 -36.61 1.43
N ASP A 237 -14.96 -37.75 1.08
CA ASP A 237 -14.69 -38.15 -0.31
C ASP A 237 -13.92 -37.10 -1.13
N ASN A 238 -13.04 -36.34 -0.49
CA ASN A 238 -12.27 -35.26 -1.09
C ASN A 238 -13.14 -34.16 -1.72
N ALA A 239 -14.33 -33.90 -1.20
CA ALA A 239 -15.29 -32.94 -1.76
C ALA A 239 -14.70 -31.54 -1.92
N MET A 240 -13.91 -31.05 -0.98
CA MET A 240 -13.24 -29.74 -1.08
C MET A 240 -12.27 -29.70 -2.25
N ILE A 241 -11.45 -30.74 -2.41
CA ILE A 241 -10.49 -30.85 -3.51
C ILE A 241 -11.21 -30.87 -4.85
N ASN A 242 -12.32 -31.60 -4.95
CA ASN A 242 -13.12 -31.69 -6.16
C ASN A 242 -13.73 -30.35 -6.55
N VAL A 243 -14.20 -29.57 -5.58
CA VAL A 243 -14.72 -28.20 -5.78
C VAL A 243 -13.62 -27.28 -6.33
N LEU A 244 -12.44 -27.27 -5.71
CA LEU A 244 -11.32 -26.44 -6.15
C LEU A 244 -10.82 -26.87 -7.54
N ALA A 245 -10.67 -28.17 -7.79
CA ALA A 245 -10.26 -28.73 -9.09
C ALA A 245 -11.25 -28.33 -10.21
N SER A 246 -12.54 -28.45 -9.95
CA SER A 246 -13.58 -28.02 -10.89
C SER A 246 -13.50 -26.50 -11.22
N ALA A 247 -13.21 -25.67 -10.23
CA ALA A 247 -13.03 -24.23 -10.44
C ALA A 247 -11.80 -23.93 -11.31
N ILE A 248 -10.68 -24.61 -11.06
CA ILE A 248 -9.45 -24.47 -11.86
C ILE A 248 -9.71 -24.89 -13.31
N GLN A 249 -10.46 -25.97 -13.54
CA GLN A 249 -10.84 -26.40 -14.90
C GLN A 249 -11.70 -25.38 -15.63
N ARG A 250 -12.49 -24.58 -14.91
CA ARG A 250 -13.24 -23.43 -15.47
C ARG A 250 -12.38 -22.20 -15.72
N GLY A 251 -11.08 -22.23 -15.39
CA GLY A 251 -10.15 -21.12 -15.60
C GLY A 251 -10.03 -20.15 -14.43
N ILE A 252 -10.56 -20.50 -13.25
CA ILE A 252 -10.38 -19.67 -12.03
C ILE A 252 -8.99 -19.90 -11.48
N VAL A 253 -8.23 -18.82 -11.28
CA VAL A 253 -6.91 -18.85 -10.64
C VAL A 253 -7.10 -18.91 -9.12
N ILE A 254 -6.51 -19.91 -8.46
CA ILE A 254 -6.56 -20.04 -7.00
C ILE A 254 -5.17 -19.80 -6.43
N VAL A 255 -5.05 -18.79 -5.56
CA VAL A 255 -3.82 -18.49 -4.83
C VAL A 255 -4.01 -18.92 -3.38
N ASN A 256 -3.23 -19.92 -2.96
CA ASN A 256 -3.23 -20.41 -1.60
C ASN A 256 -2.25 -19.61 -0.75
N VAL A 257 -2.72 -19.00 0.34
CA VAL A 257 -1.91 -18.26 1.30
C VAL A 257 -2.18 -18.76 2.71
N THR A 258 -1.18 -18.71 3.57
CA THR A 258 -1.37 -19.05 4.99
C THR A 258 -2.08 -17.95 5.75
N GLN A 259 -2.87 -18.31 6.75
CA GLN A 259 -3.47 -17.37 7.72
C GLN A 259 -2.44 -16.84 8.72
N CYS A 260 -1.26 -17.45 8.80
CA CYS A 260 -0.20 -17.01 9.69
C CYS A 260 0.46 -15.76 9.15
N LYS A 261 0.58 -14.74 10.02
CA LYS A 261 1.24 -13.48 9.64
C LYS A 261 2.78 -13.64 9.51
N PHE A 262 3.35 -14.58 10.22
CA PHE A 262 4.77 -14.91 10.16
C PHE A 262 4.91 -16.27 9.47
N SER A 263 5.69 -16.30 8.41
CA SER A 263 6.05 -17.53 7.68
C SER A 263 7.56 -17.48 7.38
N GLU A 264 8.21 -18.61 7.48
CA GLU A 264 9.62 -18.78 7.04
C GLU A 264 9.71 -18.83 5.52
#